data_d90a92569ac0025f882cb2adf6bdaba6
#
_entry.id   d90a92569ac0025f882cb2adf6bdaba6
#
_cell.length_a   1.000
_cell.length_b   1.000
_cell.length_c   1.000
_cell.angle_alpha   90.00
_cell.angle_beta   90.00
_cell.angle_gamma   90.00
#
_symmetry.space_group_name_H-M   'P 1'
#
loop_
_entity.id
_entity.type
_entity.pdbx_description
1 polymer ?
#
loop_
_entity_poly.entity_id
_entity_poly.type
_entity_poly.pdbx_seq_one_letter_code
_entity_poly.pdbx_strand_id
1 'polypeptide(L)'
;MNQQQQMMRQLAQMQQAMAAAQAEIAAASVTGSAGGGVVTVTASGTGQVTAISITPAAVDLDDLEMLEDLLVAAVNDARRAAEALSQERMGAITGGLAGLAGGLGLNLPGM
;
A
#
# COMPACT_ATOMS: atom_id res chain seq x y z
N MET A 1 -25.91 28.53 8.61
CA MET A 1 -24.63 28.17 8.01
C MET A 1 -24.75 28.25 6.50
N ASN A 2 -23.82 28.94 5.84
CA ASN A 2 -23.86 29.04 4.39
C ASN A 2 -23.17 27.81 3.75
N GLN A 3 -23.38 27.65 2.45
CA GLN A 3 -22.84 26.51 1.70
C GLN A 3 -21.30 26.50 1.67
N GLN A 4 -20.68 27.68 1.70
CA GLN A 4 -19.23 27.78 1.68
C GLN A 4 -18.61 27.18 2.93
N GLN A 5 -19.20 27.40 4.10
CA GLN A 5 -18.70 26.81 5.34
C GLN A 5 -18.82 25.29 5.34
N GLN A 6 -19.92 24.76 4.79
CA GLN A 6 -20.10 23.31 4.67
C GLN A 6 -19.08 22.69 3.71
N MET A 7 -18.84 23.36 2.58
CA MET A 7 -17.83 22.93 1.61
C MET A 7 -16.43 22.89 2.23
N MET A 8 -16.06 23.96 2.94
CA MET A 8 -14.74 24.03 3.58
C MET A 8 -14.58 22.94 4.64
N ARG A 9 -15.65 22.65 5.38
CA ARG A 9 -15.64 21.59 6.38
C ARG A 9 -15.44 20.21 5.73
N GLN A 10 -16.12 19.95 4.62
CA GLN A 10 -15.98 18.70 3.88
C GLN A 10 -14.58 18.55 3.31
N LEU A 11 -14.00 19.61 2.77
CA LEU A 11 -12.62 19.60 2.28
C LEU A 11 -11.62 19.30 3.41
N ALA A 12 -11.82 19.93 4.57
CA ALA A 12 -10.97 19.70 5.72
C ALA A 12 -11.06 18.24 6.19
N GLN A 13 -12.26 17.67 6.22
CA GLN A 13 -12.45 16.27 6.58
C GLN A 13 -11.77 15.34 5.59
N MET A 14 -11.85 15.64 4.30
CA MET A 14 -11.19 14.84 3.26
C MET A 14 -9.68 14.89 3.41
N GLN A 15 -9.11 16.08 3.65
CA GLN A 15 -7.68 16.21 3.88
C GLN A 15 -7.22 15.44 5.12
N GLN A 16 -8.01 15.47 6.18
CA GLN A 16 -7.72 14.68 7.38
C GLN A 16 -7.79 13.18 7.09
N ALA A 17 -8.78 12.74 6.32
CA ALA A 17 -8.92 11.34 5.95
C ALA A 17 -7.73 10.86 5.10
N MET A 18 -7.28 11.69 4.16
CA MET A 18 -6.10 11.36 3.35
C MET A 18 -4.83 11.29 4.19
N ALA A 19 -4.64 12.25 5.09
CA ALA A 19 -3.49 12.27 5.98
C ALA A 19 -3.49 11.05 6.91
N ALA A 20 -4.66 10.70 7.46
CA ALA A 20 -4.81 9.52 8.31
C ALA A 20 -4.52 8.23 7.53
N ALA A 21 -5.01 8.12 6.29
CA ALA A 21 -4.76 6.96 5.44
C ALA A 21 -3.27 6.83 5.12
N GLN A 22 -2.61 7.94 4.80
CA GLN A 22 -1.16 7.92 4.54
C GLN A 22 -0.37 7.50 5.77
N ALA A 23 -0.77 7.97 6.95
CA ALA A 23 -0.13 7.57 8.20
C ALA A 23 -0.35 6.09 8.50
N GLU A 24 -1.55 5.56 8.26
CA GLU A 24 -1.84 4.13 8.41
C GLU A 24 -1.01 3.29 7.46
N ILE A 25 -0.91 3.71 6.19
CA ILE A 25 -0.11 3.03 5.17
C ILE A 25 1.36 3.02 5.58
N ALA A 26 1.89 4.15 6.04
CA ALA A 26 3.28 4.25 6.47
C ALA A 26 3.58 3.37 7.68
N ALA A 27 2.62 3.23 8.60
CA ALA A 27 2.75 2.41 9.80
C ALA A 27 2.44 0.94 9.56
N ALA A 28 1.80 0.60 8.44
CA ALA A 28 1.43 -0.77 8.12
C ALA A 28 2.67 -1.59 7.76
N SER A 29 2.57 -2.90 7.98
CA SER A 29 3.62 -3.84 7.65
C SER A 29 3.05 -4.90 6.74
N VAL A 30 3.73 -5.16 5.63
CA VAL A 30 3.37 -6.21 4.67
C VAL A 30 4.55 -7.16 4.51
N THR A 31 4.27 -8.35 4.02
CA THR A 31 5.31 -9.35 3.79
C THR A 31 5.24 -9.88 2.37
N GLY A 32 6.41 -10.22 1.85
CA GLY A 32 6.55 -10.95 0.61
C GLY A 32 7.49 -12.13 0.82
N SER A 33 7.36 -13.15 0.02
CA SER A 33 8.20 -14.34 0.15
C SER A 33 8.55 -14.93 -1.20
N ALA A 34 9.58 -15.75 -1.21
CA ALA A 34 10.02 -16.51 -2.38
C ALA A 34 10.58 -17.85 -1.94
N GLY A 35 10.59 -18.83 -2.86
CA GLY A 35 11.15 -20.14 -2.61
C GLY A 35 10.38 -20.94 -1.55
N GLY A 36 9.06 -20.77 -1.46
CA GLY A 36 8.26 -21.45 -0.46
C GLY A 36 8.46 -20.92 0.95
N GLY A 37 8.89 -19.67 1.09
CA GLY A 37 9.08 -19.03 2.39
C GLY A 37 10.53 -19.05 2.91
N VAL A 38 11.48 -19.54 2.13
CA VAL A 38 12.90 -19.55 2.55
C VAL A 38 13.48 -18.13 2.60
N VAL A 39 12.93 -17.24 1.82
CA VAL A 39 13.24 -15.79 1.89
C VAL A 39 11.93 -15.06 2.16
N THR A 40 11.89 -14.28 3.21
CA THR A 40 10.76 -13.43 3.56
C THR A 40 11.22 -11.98 3.72
N VAL A 41 10.51 -11.07 3.08
CA VAL A 41 10.81 -9.63 3.12
C VAL A 41 9.64 -8.93 3.80
N THR A 42 9.94 -8.06 4.75
CA THR A 42 8.97 -7.19 5.39
C THR A 42 9.16 -5.78 4.86
N ALA A 43 8.05 -5.13 4.50
CA ALA A 43 8.07 -3.76 4.03
C ALA A 43 6.96 -2.96 4.68
N SER A 44 7.12 -1.64 4.74
CA SER A 44 6.03 -0.74 5.11
C SER A 44 5.01 -0.67 3.98
N GLY A 45 3.83 -0.13 4.28
CA GLY A 45 2.82 0.09 3.25
C GLY A 45 3.24 1.06 2.16
N THR A 46 4.29 1.86 2.40
CA THR A 46 4.87 2.76 1.39
C THR A 46 5.87 2.04 0.47
N GLY A 47 6.13 0.77 0.71
CA GLY A 47 7.06 -0.03 -0.10
C GLY A 47 8.50 0.00 0.37
N GLN A 48 8.76 0.55 1.55
CA GLN A 48 10.10 0.57 2.11
C GLN A 48 10.40 -0.77 2.79
N VAL A 49 11.47 -1.44 2.35
CA VAL A 49 11.90 -2.69 2.96
C VAL A 49 12.47 -2.40 4.34
N THR A 50 11.95 -3.09 5.36
CA THR A 50 12.36 -2.89 6.75
C THR A 50 13.09 -4.09 7.33
N ALA A 51 12.88 -5.28 6.79
CA ALA A 51 13.56 -6.49 7.25
C ALA A 51 13.58 -7.55 6.17
N ILE A 52 14.62 -8.37 6.20
CA ILE A 52 14.76 -9.56 5.33
C ILE A 52 15.14 -10.73 6.23
N SER A 53 14.42 -11.83 6.07
CA SER A 53 14.72 -13.08 6.77
C SER A 53 15.08 -14.16 5.74
N ILE A 54 16.19 -14.82 5.94
CA ILE A 54 16.69 -15.87 5.05
C ILE A 54 16.88 -17.13 5.88
N THR A 55 16.29 -18.25 5.42
CA THR A 55 16.50 -19.54 6.04
C THR A 55 17.92 -20.01 5.71
N PRO A 56 18.78 -20.28 6.70
CA PRO A 56 20.18 -20.63 6.43
C PRO A 56 20.34 -21.83 5.50
N ALA A 57 19.43 -22.81 5.57
CA ALA A 57 19.48 -23.99 4.71
C ALA A 57 19.30 -23.67 3.22
N ALA A 58 18.73 -22.48 2.89
CA ALA A 58 18.55 -22.04 1.52
C ALA A 58 19.81 -21.39 0.94
N VAL A 59 20.83 -21.13 1.76
CA VAL A 59 22.06 -20.48 1.32
C VAL A 59 23.06 -21.53 0.84
N ASP A 60 23.32 -21.53 -0.45
CA ASP A 60 24.32 -22.38 -1.10
C ASP A 60 25.40 -21.48 -1.64
N LEU A 61 26.59 -21.58 -1.05
CA LEU A 61 27.71 -20.72 -1.44
C LEU A 61 28.20 -21.02 -2.86
N ASP A 62 27.87 -22.21 -3.39
CA ASP A 62 28.21 -22.58 -4.76
C ASP A 62 27.15 -22.09 -5.77
N ASP A 63 26.03 -21.56 -5.28
CA ASP A 63 24.94 -21.05 -6.13
C ASP A 63 24.31 -19.79 -5.52
N LEU A 64 25.11 -18.74 -5.39
CA LEU A 64 24.64 -17.46 -4.86
C LEU A 64 23.65 -16.79 -5.79
N GLU A 65 23.69 -17.07 -7.09
CA GLU A 65 22.77 -16.52 -8.06
C GLU A 65 21.32 -16.90 -7.74
N MET A 66 21.10 -18.16 -7.31
CA MET A 66 19.79 -18.60 -6.88
C MET A 66 19.27 -17.77 -5.69
N LEU A 67 20.14 -17.50 -4.71
CA LEU A 67 19.77 -16.66 -3.57
C LEU A 67 19.45 -15.23 -4.00
N GLU A 68 20.24 -14.66 -4.90
CA GLU A 68 20.01 -13.33 -5.44
C GLU A 68 18.66 -13.25 -6.13
N ASP A 69 18.31 -14.25 -6.93
CA ASP A 69 17.01 -14.30 -7.62
C ASP A 69 15.86 -14.43 -6.63
N LEU A 70 16.02 -15.21 -5.58
CA LEU A 70 14.99 -15.34 -4.52
C LEU A 70 14.79 -14.02 -3.78
N LEU A 71 15.87 -13.28 -3.52
CA LEU A 71 15.79 -11.97 -2.87
C LEU A 71 15.04 -10.97 -3.74
N VAL A 72 15.33 -10.92 -5.03
CA VAL A 72 14.62 -10.05 -5.97
C VAL A 72 13.14 -10.39 -6.00
N ALA A 73 12.81 -11.67 -6.09
CA ALA A 73 11.43 -12.12 -6.13
C ALA A 73 10.67 -11.77 -4.83
N ALA A 74 11.30 -11.98 -3.67
CA ALA A 74 10.69 -11.70 -2.37
C ALA A 74 10.49 -10.19 -2.15
N VAL A 75 11.46 -9.37 -2.53
CA VAL A 75 11.36 -7.90 -2.44
C VAL A 75 10.22 -7.40 -3.33
N ASN A 76 10.15 -7.88 -4.56
CA ASN A 76 9.09 -7.47 -5.47
C ASN A 76 7.72 -7.93 -4.99
N ASP A 77 7.64 -9.11 -4.38
CA ASP A 77 6.40 -9.61 -3.80
C ASP A 77 5.93 -8.71 -2.65
N ALA A 78 6.85 -8.32 -1.77
CA ALA A 78 6.54 -7.40 -0.67
C ALA A 78 6.10 -6.03 -1.19
N ARG A 79 6.74 -5.52 -2.23
CA ARG A 79 6.38 -4.24 -2.83
C ARG A 79 5.01 -4.29 -3.48
N ARG A 80 4.65 -5.40 -4.13
CA ARG A 80 3.29 -5.58 -4.67
C ARG A 80 2.26 -5.61 -3.56
N ALA A 81 2.56 -6.27 -2.44
CA ALA A 81 1.67 -6.28 -1.28
C ALA A 81 1.48 -4.88 -0.70
N ALA A 82 2.54 -4.09 -0.62
CA ALA A 82 2.47 -2.70 -0.17
C ALA A 82 1.63 -1.85 -1.10
N GLU A 83 1.81 -2.01 -2.41
CA GLU A 83 1.03 -1.27 -3.41
C GLU A 83 -0.45 -1.64 -3.33
N ALA A 84 -0.77 -2.93 -3.17
CA ALA A 84 -2.14 -3.40 -3.03
C ALA A 84 -2.80 -2.79 -1.78
N LEU A 85 -2.08 -2.74 -0.66
CA LEU A 85 -2.56 -2.12 0.57
C LEU A 85 -2.82 -0.62 0.36
N SER A 86 -1.88 0.07 -0.26
CA SER A 86 -2.01 1.50 -0.55
C SER A 86 -3.20 1.79 -1.44
N GLN A 87 -3.40 1.01 -2.49
CA GLN A 87 -4.54 1.16 -3.40
C GLN A 87 -5.85 0.89 -2.68
N GLU A 88 -5.90 -0.11 -1.82
CA GLU A 88 -7.10 -0.42 -1.03
C GLU A 88 -7.47 0.75 -0.11
N ARG A 89 -6.50 1.30 0.63
CA ARG A 89 -6.73 2.41 1.55
C ARG A 89 -7.13 3.68 0.83
N MET A 90 -6.44 4.02 -0.26
CA MET A 90 -6.75 5.21 -1.06
C MET A 90 -8.05 5.02 -1.85
N GLY A 91 -8.34 3.79 -2.28
CA GLY A 91 -9.57 3.46 -2.97
C GLY A 91 -10.82 3.69 -2.10
N ALA A 92 -10.74 3.43 -0.81
CA ALA A 92 -11.83 3.69 0.12
C ALA A 92 -12.16 5.19 0.19
N ILE A 93 -11.14 6.05 0.16
CA ILE A 93 -11.32 7.51 0.15
C ILE A 93 -11.90 7.95 -1.19
N THR A 94 -11.36 7.45 -2.29
CA THR A 94 -11.83 7.75 -3.64
C THR A 94 -13.27 7.28 -3.83
N GLY A 95 -13.63 6.11 -3.30
CA GLY A 95 -14.99 5.60 -3.32
C GLY A 95 -15.96 6.52 -2.60
N GLY A 96 -15.57 7.06 -1.43
CA GLY A 96 -16.35 8.04 -0.71
C GLY A 96 -16.55 9.33 -1.50
N LEU A 97 -15.49 9.79 -2.18
CA LEU A 97 -15.55 10.96 -3.04
C LEU A 97 -16.48 10.73 -4.23
N ALA A 98 -16.40 9.57 -4.87
CA ALA A 98 -17.27 9.21 -5.99
C ALA A 98 -18.74 9.18 -5.56
N GLY A 99 -19.03 8.65 -4.36
CA GLY A 99 -20.38 8.64 -3.80
C GLY A 99 -20.89 10.06 -3.56
N LEU A 100 -20.04 10.94 -3.07
CA LEU A 100 -20.38 12.35 -2.86
C LEU A 100 -20.68 13.05 -4.19
N ALA A 101 -19.84 12.81 -5.21
CA ALA A 101 -20.03 13.38 -6.54
C ALA A 101 -21.33 12.88 -7.17
N GLY A 102 -21.65 11.59 -7.02
CA GLY A 102 -22.90 10.99 -7.47
C GLY A 102 -24.11 11.62 -6.79
N GLY A 103 -24.02 11.88 -5.47
CA GLY A 103 -25.07 12.53 -4.71
C GLY A 103 -25.30 13.97 -5.11
N LEU A 104 -24.30 14.63 -5.67
CA LEU A 104 -24.40 15.99 -6.19
C LEU A 104 -24.87 16.04 -7.64
N GLY A 105 -25.10 14.90 -8.28
CA GLY A 105 -25.51 14.82 -9.68
C GLY A 105 -24.38 15.07 -10.67
N LEU A 106 -23.14 14.99 -10.22
CA LEU A 106 -21.97 15.16 -11.09
C LEU A 106 -21.68 13.86 -11.82
N ASN A 107 -21.48 13.98 -13.12
CA ASN A 107 -21.13 12.83 -13.97
C ASN A 107 -19.61 12.89 -14.24
N LEU A 108 -18.88 12.01 -13.59
CA LEU A 108 -17.42 11.97 -13.73
C LEU A 108 -17.03 11.05 -14.88
N PRO A 109 -16.16 11.50 -15.81
CA PRO A 109 -15.69 10.65 -16.90
C PRO A 109 -14.94 9.43 -16.39
N GLY A 110 -15.19 8.27 -16.99
CA GLY A 110 -14.50 7.04 -16.66
C GLY A 110 -15.07 6.26 -15.47
N MET A 111 -16.21 6.67 -14.99
CA MET A 111 -16.93 5.96 -13.92
C MET A 111 -18.19 5.31 -14.42
#